data_3242a35a9f24954314efd0ba2a9a133e
#
_entry.id   3242a35a9f24954314efd0ba2a9a133e
#
_cell.length_a   1.000
_cell.length_b   1.000
_cell.length_c   1.000
_cell.angle_alpha   90.00
_cell.angle_beta   90.00
_cell.angle_gamma   90.00
#
_symmetry.space_group_name_H-M   'P 1'
#
loop_
_entity.id
_entity.type
_entity.pdbx_description
1 polymer ?
#
loop_
_entity_poly.entity_id
_entity_poly.type
_entity_poly.pdbx_seq_one_letter_code
_entity_poly.pdbx_strand_id
1 'polypeptide(L)'
;MNIVGLGQCGCNIAEKFNQYPQYEVYLFDSEKRDSKNFRLLKEHKTHKDYEENFPKYKFKPKHDETIFICATSGTITGASLRLLHHFKKTEIRLVMILPDHSEMLETYALQHKLIFNALQDYARSGMLKDVVLISNEILEETIPNLTFLNKYDKINEVISYSLHTINV
;
A
#
# COMPACT_ATOMS: atom_id res chain seq x y z
N MET A 1 -9.67 -12.81 4.25
CA MET A 1 -8.44 -12.01 4.42
C MET A 1 -8.75 -10.54 4.21
N ASN A 2 -8.16 -9.62 4.99
CA ASN A 2 -8.30 -8.18 4.75
C ASN A 2 -7.27 -7.73 3.71
N ILE A 3 -7.66 -6.84 2.80
CA ILE A 3 -6.77 -6.13 1.87
C ILE A 3 -6.82 -4.65 2.24
N VAL A 4 -5.71 -4.06 2.54
CA VAL A 4 -5.61 -2.65 2.93
C VAL A 4 -4.75 -1.91 1.92
N GLY A 5 -5.32 -0.91 1.26
CA GLY A 5 -4.62 -0.01 0.35
C GLY A 5 -4.41 1.36 0.98
N LEU A 6 -3.20 1.88 0.92
CA LEU A 6 -2.84 3.23 1.36
C LEU A 6 -2.31 4.07 0.20
N GLY A 7 -2.92 5.23 0.00
CA GLY A 7 -2.61 6.16 -1.09
C GLY A 7 -3.02 5.64 -2.45
N GLN A 8 -2.81 6.44 -3.48
CA GLN A 8 -3.26 6.16 -4.85
C GLN A 8 -2.81 4.79 -5.35
N CYS A 9 -1.52 4.49 -5.26
CA CYS A 9 -0.96 3.21 -5.72
C CYS A 9 -1.53 2.02 -4.93
N GLY A 10 -1.46 2.06 -3.59
CA GLY A 10 -1.97 0.98 -2.75
C GLY A 10 -3.47 0.73 -2.91
N CYS A 11 -4.25 1.81 -3.03
CA CYS A 11 -5.70 1.71 -3.26
C CYS A 11 -6.02 1.14 -4.65
N ASN A 12 -5.33 1.56 -5.72
CA ASN A 12 -5.57 1.04 -7.06
C ASN A 12 -5.32 -0.48 -7.17
N ILE A 13 -4.30 -0.97 -6.46
CA ILE A 13 -4.04 -2.42 -6.39
C ILE A 13 -5.10 -3.11 -5.52
N ALA A 14 -5.40 -2.56 -4.35
CA ALA A 14 -6.36 -3.15 -3.41
C ALA A 14 -7.78 -3.23 -3.99
N GLU A 15 -8.22 -2.24 -4.76
CA GLU A 15 -9.54 -2.22 -5.41
C GLU A 15 -9.76 -3.41 -6.34
N LYS A 16 -8.70 -3.92 -6.98
CA LYS A 16 -8.81 -5.09 -7.87
C LYS A 16 -9.19 -6.38 -7.13
N PHE A 17 -9.04 -6.42 -5.80
CA PHE A 17 -9.48 -7.54 -4.98
C PHE A 17 -11.00 -7.57 -4.71
N ASN A 18 -11.73 -6.48 -5.01
CA ASN A 18 -13.19 -6.46 -4.86
C ASN A 18 -13.93 -7.51 -5.75
N GLN A 19 -13.29 -8.01 -6.80
CA GLN A 19 -13.84 -9.08 -7.63
C GLN A 19 -13.86 -10.44 -6.94
N TYR A 20 -13.14 -10.60 -5.82
CA TYR A 20 -13.02 -11.87 -5.10
C TYR A 20 -13.74 -11.79 -3.75
N PRO A 21 -14.79 -12.60 -3.51
CA PRO A 21 -15.66 -12.48 -2.34
C PRO A 21 -14.98 -12.85 -1.00
N GLN A 22 -13.84 -13.56 -1.05
CA GLN A 22 -13.09 -13.95 0.15
C GLN A 22 -12.29 -12.81 0.78
N TYR A 23 -12.17 -11.67 0.11
CA TYR A 23 -11.44 -10.52 0.63
C TYR A 23 -12.38 -9.42 1.15
N GLU A 24 -11.98 -8.76 2.22
CA GLU A 24 -12.57 -7.51 2.68
C GLU A 24 -11.57 -6.38 2.41
N VAL A 25 -11.94 -5.46 1.52
CA VAL A 25 -11.06 -4.40 1.04
C VAL A 25 -11.28 -3.12 1.84
N TYR A 26 -10.21 -2.54 2.37
CA TYR A 26 -10.17 -1.26 3.09
C TYR A 26 -9.26 -0.29 2.35
N LEU A 27 -9.75 0.91 2.05
CA LEU A 27 -9.02 1.91 1.27
C LEU A 27 -8.83 3.18 2.08
N PHE A 28 -7.62 3.72 2.09
CA PHE A 28 -7.24 4.95 2.76
C PHE A 28 -6.51 5.86 1.78
N ASP A 29 -7.13 6.98 1.41
CA ASP A 29 -6.55 7.92 0.45
C ASP A 29 -6.96 9.36 0.77
N SER A 30 -6.22 10.35 0.26
CA SER A 30 -6.59 11.76 0.29
C SER A 30 -7.54 12.14 -0.86
N GLU A 31 -7.64 11.32 -1.90
CA GLU A 31 -8.61 11.45 -2.98
C GLU A 31 -9.81 10.55 -2.75
N LYS A 32 -11.02 11.09 -2.97
CA LYS A 32 -12.29 10.36 -2.75
C LYS A 32 -12.41 9.18 -3.71
N ARG A 33 -12.82 8.02 -3.17
CA ARG A 33 -13.10 6.78 -3.92
C ARG A 33 -14.50 6.27 -3.60
N ASP A 34 -15.11 5.62 -4.56
CA ASP A 34 -16.43 4.97 -4.37
C ASP A 34 -16.23 3.52 -3.92
N SER A 35 -16.11 3.32 -2.62
CA SER A 35 -15.95 2.00 -2.01
C SER A 35 -16.56 1.96 -0.61
N LYS A 36 -17.15 0.82 -0.26
CA LYS A 36 -17.84 0.60 1.02
C LYS A 36 -16.96 0.90 2.24
N ASN A 37 -15.71 0.47 2.22
CA ASN A 37 -14.77 0.62 3.34
C ASN A 37 -13.70 1.67 3.03
N PHE A 38 -14.06 2.71 2.29
CA PHE A 38 -13.17 3.83 2.01
C PHE A 38 -13.13 4.80 3.20
N ARG A 39 -11.94 5.33 3.48
CA ARG A 39 -11.70 6.37 4.49
C ARG A 39 -10.87 7.49 3.88
N LEU A 40 -11.49 8.66 3.76
CA LEU A 40 -10.83 9.86 3.28
C LEU A 40 -9.85 10.37 4.36
N LEU A 41 -8.58 10.48 4.00
CA LEU A 41 -7.56 11.14 4.81
C LEU A 41 -7.47 12.61 4.41
N LYS A 42 -7.30 13.49 5.39
CA LYS A 42 -6.99 14.89 5.10
C LYS A 42 -5.62 14.96 4.43
N GLU A 43 -5.51 15.76 3.38
CA GLU A 43 -4.24 15.99 2.71
C GLU A 43 -3.25 16.72 3.62
N HIS A 44 -2.01 16.26 3.64
CA HIS A 44 -0.91 16.83 4.39
C HIS A 44 0.35 16.95 3.52
N LYS A 45 1.23 17.89 3.86
CA LYS A 45 2.42 18.18 3.07
C LYS A 45 3.62 17.29 3.40
N THR A 46 3.65 16.69 4.59
CA THR A 46 4.76 15.86 5.06
C THR A 46 4.32 14.52 5.61
N HIS A 47 5.21 13.54 5.60
CA HIS A 47 4.99 12.24 6.24
C HIS A 47 4.65 12.36 7.72
N LYS A 48 5.34 13.25 8.42
CA LYS A 48 5.14 13.51 9.84
C LYS A 48 3.73 14.02 10.12
N ASP A 49 3.22 14.94 9.28
CA ASP A 49 1.86 15.45 9.43
C ASP A 49 0.82 14.34 9.24
N TYR A 50 1.02 13.42 8.27
CA TYR A 50 0.15 12.26 8.09
C TYR A 50 0.18 11.32 9.28
N GLU A 51 1.34 11.11 9.90
CA GLU A 51 1.47 10.26 11.09
C GLU A 51 0.82 10.91 12.32
N GLU A 52 1.14 12.18 12.61
CA GLU A 52 0.68 12.89 13.81
C GLU A 52 -0.82 13.19 13.79
N ASN A 53 -1.38 13.51 12.62
CA ASN A 53 -2.79 13.85 12.45
C ASN A 53 -3.66 12.69 11.96
N PHE A 54 -3.16 11.45 12.04
CA PHE A 54 -3.92 10.28 11.61
C PHE A 54 -5.19 10.11 12.46
N PRO A 55 -6.38 10.02 11.85
CA PRO A 55 -7.64 9.93 12.57
C PRO A 55 -7.76 8.59 13.31
N LYS A 56 -8.42 8.60 14.46
CA LYS A 56 -8.74 7.39 15.22
C LYS A 56 -9.97 6.71 14.62
N TYR A 57 -9.77 5.56 13.99
CA TYR A 57 -10.87 4.75 13.49
C TYR A 57 -11.35 3.73 14.53
N LYS A 58 -12.67 3.47 14.55
CA LYS A 58 -13.31 2.57 15.52
C LYS A 58 -13.78 1.24 14.91
N PHE A 59 -13.45 0.96 13.65
CA PHE A 59 -13.79 -0.32 13.03
C PHE A 59 -12.81 -1.42 13.47
N LYS A 60 -13.27 -2.67 13.40
CA LYS A 60 -12.41 -3.85 13.60
C LYS A 60 -12.18 -4.51 12.24
N PRO A 61 -10.95 -5.00 11.97
CA PRO A 61 -10.70 -5.86 10.82
C PRO A 61 -11.63 -7.09 10.86
N LYS A 62 -12.12 -7.50 9.69
CA LYS A 62 -13.09 -8.62 9.59
C LYS A 62 -12.42 -9.98 9.67
N HIS A 63 -11.17 -10.09 9.25
CA HIS A 63 -10.40 -11.32 9.19
C HIS A 63 -9.14 -11.24 10.04
N ASP A 64 -8.55 -12.40 10.36
CA ASP A 64 -7.34 -12.50 11.19
C ASP A 64 -6.05 -12.29 10.39
N GLU A 65 -6.12 -12.24 9.06
CA GLU A 65 -4.99 -11.97 8.18
C GLU A 65 -5.20 -10.71 7.37
N THR A 66 -4.12 -9.95 7.15
CA THR A 66 -4.13 -8.67 6.43
C THR A 66 -2.97 -8.59 5.44
N ILE A 67 -3.26 -8.23 4.19
CA ILE A 67 -2.27 -7.73 3.23
C ILE A 67 -2.36 -6.22 3.23
N PHE A 68 -1.29 -5.56 3.64
CA PHE A 68 -1.17 -4.11 3.65
C PHE A 68 -0.31 -3.65 2.48
N ILE A 69 -0.88 -2.84 1.58
CA ILE A 69 -0.27 -2.41 0.32
C ILE A 69 -0.04 -0.92 0.34
N CYS A 70 1.20 -0.48 0.17
CA CYS A 70 1.55 0.94 0.05
C CYS A 70 2.76 1.15 -0.88
N ALA A 71 2.82 2.31 -1.52
CA ALA A 71 4.05 2.78 -2.15
C ALA A 71 4.99 3.37 -1.09
N THR A 72 6.29 3.43 -1.38
CA THR A 72 7.27 3.99 -0.45
C THR A 72 7.64 5.44 -0.73
N SER A 73 7.15 6.04 -1.83
CA SER A 73 7.54 7.38 -2.28
C SER A 73 6.52 8.50 -2.02
N GLY A 74 5.28 8.19 -1.68
CA GLY A 74 4.24 9.19 -1.46
C GLY A 74 4.20 9.72 -0.02
N THR A 75 3.93 11.02 0.18
CA THR A 75 3.82 11.62 1.53
C THR A 75 2.76 10.96 2.41
N ILE A 76 1.66 10.51 1.82
CA ILE A 76 0.57 9.80 2.52
C ILE A 76 1.05 8.52 3.20
N THR A 77 2.18 7.94 2.76
CA THR A 77 2.77 6.75 3.37
C THR A 77 3.23 7.00 4.82
N GLY A 78 3.34 8.26 5.25
CA GLY A 78 3.51 8.60 6.66
C GLY A 78 2.41 8.05 7.58
N ALA A 79 1.21 7.79 7.04
CA ALA A 79 0.12 7.15 7.77
C ALA A 79 0.30 5.63 7.97
N SER A 80 1.27 4.99 7.29
CA SER A 80 1.43 3.53 7.28
C SER A 80 1.59 2.92 8.67
N LEU A 81 2.46 3.50 9.52
CA LEU A 81 2.70 2.96 10.86
C LEU A 81 1.45 3.01 11.74
N ARG A 82 0.63 4.05 11.60
CA ARG A 82 -0.64 4.18 12.34
C ARG A 82 -1.66 3.15 11.87
N LEU A 83 -1.72 2.88 10.57
CA LEU A 83 -2.57 1.85 10.00
C LEU A 83 -2.09 0.45 10.37
N LEU A 84 -0.80 0.16 10.27
CA LEU A 84 -0.21 -1.11 10.71
C LEU A 84 -0.54 -1.38 12.19
N HIS A 85 -0.43 -0.34 13.04
CA HIS A 85 -0.83 -0.45 14.44
C HIS A 85 -2.34 -0.71 14.62
N HIS A 86 -3.19 -0.16 13.76
CA HIS A 86 -4.65 -0.43 13.79
C HIS A 86 -4.95 -1.90 13.48
N PHE A 87 -4.21 -2.50 12.54
CA PHE A 87 -4.36 -3.90 12.13
C PHE A 87 -3.48 -4.88 12.94
N LYS A 88 -2.73 -4.45 13.95
CA LYS A 88 -1.75 -5.25 14.72
C LYS A 88 -2.28 -6.54 15.38
N LYS A 89 -3.60 -6.71 15.46
CA LYS A 89 -4.24 -7.94 15.99
C LYS A 89 -4.43 -9.01 14.91
N THR A 90 -4.08 -8.70 13.67
CA THR A 90 -4.09 -9.63 12.54
C THR A 90 -2.67 -10.00 12.16
N GLU A 91 -2.47 -11.13 11.47
CA GLU A 91 -1.20 -11.44 10.84
C GLU A 91 -1.02 -10.55 9.60
N ILE A 92 -0.02 -9.68 9.60
CA ILE A 92 0.16 -8.68 8.55
C ILE A 92 1.29 -9.10 7.60
N ARG A 93 0.96 -9.22 6.31
CA ARG A 93 1.91 -9.18 5.20
C ARG A 93 1.98 -7.74 4.68
N LEU A 94 3.17 -7.16 4.69
CA LEU A 94 3.41 -5.83 4.14
C LEU A 94 3.89 -5.94 2.69
N VAL A 95 3.17 -5.30 1.76
CA VAL A 95 3.55 -5.19 0.36
C VAL A 95 3.98 -3.75 0.08
N MET A 96 5.27 -3.58 -0.20
CA MET A 96 5.85 -2.28 -0.52
C MET A 96 6.12 -2.17 -2.02
N ILE A 97 5.49 -1.19 -2.66
CA ILE A 97 5.73 -0.86 -4.06
C ILE A 97 6.87 0.14 -4.12
N LEU A 98 7.98 -0.30 -4.68
CA LEU A 98 9.18 0.52 -4.84
C LEU A 98 9.06 1.34 -6.12
N PRO A 99 9.36 2.65 -6.07
CA PRO A 99 9.32 3.51 -7.25
C PRO A 99 10.46 3.18 -8.21
N ASP A 100 10.32 3.64 -9.45
CA ASP A 100 11.43 3.69 -10.39
C ASP A 100 12.41 4.78 -9.95
N HIS A 101 13.64 4.38 -9.64
CA HIS A 101 14.68 5.30 -9.20
C HIS A 101 15.17 6.24 -10.32
N SER A 102 15.04 5.86 -11.59
CA SER A 102 15.47 6.66 -12.72
C SER A 102 14.59 7.90 -12.94
N GLU A 103 13.32 7.84 -12.50
CA GLU A 103 12.34 8.91 -12.65
C GLU A 103 12.17 9.76 -11.38
N MET A 104 12.91 9.46 -10.29
CA MET A 104 12.72 10.12 -9.00
C MET A 104 13.46 11.44 -8.86
N LEU A 105 12.74 12.50 -8.46
CA LEU A 105 13.33 13.72 -7.94
C LEU A 105 14.00 13.45 -6.57
N GLU A 106 15.08 14.20 -6.25
CA GLU A 106 15.83 14.03 -4.99
C GLU A 106 14.95 14.05 -3.72
N THR A 107 13.93 14.89 -3.70
CA THR A 107 12.98 14.99 -2.59
C THR A 107 12.19 13.70 -2.39
N TYR A 108 11.76 13.06 -3.46
CA TYR A 108 11.07 11.77 -3.39
C TYR A 108 12.02 10.62 -3.04
N ALA A 109 13.28 10.67 -3.48
CA ALA A 109 14.30 9.69 -3.11
C ALA A 109 14.56 9.71 -1.60
N LEU A 110 14.65 10.90 -1.00
CA LEU A 110 14.80 11.04 0.45
C LEU A 110 13.55 10.52 1.20
N GLN A 111 12.37 10.86 0.75
CA GLN A 111 11.11 10.38 1.32
C GLN A 111 11.00 8.86 1.27
N HIS A 112 11.28 8.27 0.09
CA HIS A 112 11.35 6.81 -0.08
C HIS A 112 12.30 6.18 0.95
N LYS A 113 13.53 6.68 1.09
CA LYS A 113 14.52 6.15 2.03
C LYS A 113 14.04 6.21 3.48
N LEU A 114 13.42 7.31 3.90
CA LEU A 114 12.89 7.46 5.25
C LEU A 114 11.77 6.45 5.54
N ILE A 115 10.80 6.33 4.66
CA ILE A 115 9.68 5.40 4.82
C ILE A 115 10.16 3.95 4.74
N PHE A 116 11.03 3.63 3.79
CA PHE A 116 11.59 2.29 3.64
C PHE A 116 12.31 1.84 4.91
N ASN A 117 13.15 2.71 5.49
CA ASN A 117 13.87 2.42 6.73
C ASN A 117 12.89 2.23 7.91
N ALA A 118 11.88 3.10 8.04
CA ALA A 118 10.90 3.00 9.12
C ALA A 118 10.09 1.68 9.02
N LEU A 119 9.66 1.29 7.82
CA LEU A 119 8.94 0.04 7.60
C LEU A 119 9.85 -1.19 7.78
N GLN A 120 11.13 -1.08 7.41
CA GLN A 120 12.12 -2.14 7.64
C GLN A 120 12.36 -2.36 9.15
N ASP A 121 12.45 -1.29 9.94
CA ASP A 121 12.59 -1.40 11.39
C ASP A 121 11.32 -1.99 12.02
N TYR A 122 10.14 -1.61 11.51
CA TYR A 122 8.89 -2.22 11.93
C TYR A 122 8.84 -3.73 11.61
N ALA A 123 9.33 -4.14 10.44
CA ALA A 123 9.45 -5.55 10.08
C ALA A 123 10.39 -6.32 11.02
N ARG A 124 11.53 -5.73 11.39
CA ARG A 124 12.48 -6.31 12.35
C ARG A 124 11.91 -6.48 13.76
N SER A 125 10.89 -5.72 14.12
CA SER A 125 10.23 -5.84 15.43
C SER A 125 9.43 -7.13 15.63
N GLY A 126 9.27 -7.95 14.59
CA GLY A 126 8.45 -9.17 14.63
C GLY A 126 6.94 -8.94 14.55
N MET A 127 6.51 -7.72 14.24
CA MET A 127 5.09 -7.34 14.12
C MET A 127 4.47 -7.76 12.78
N LEU A 128 5.30 -8.12 11.80
CA LEU A 128 4.86 -8.54 10.47
C LEU A 128 5.12 -10.04 10.26
N LYS A 129 4.21 -10.71 9.57
CA LYS A 129 4.38 -12.08 9.11
C LYS A 129 5.50 -12.17 8.08
N ASP A 130 5.42 -11.32 7.08
CA ASP A 130 6.43 -11.18 6.02
C ASP A 130 6.34 -9.81 5.33
N VAL A 131 7.34 -9.54 4.48
CA VAL A 131 7.42 -8.33 3.65
C VAL A 131 7.68 -8.73 2.21
N VAL A 132 6.85 -8.25 1.30
CA VAL A 132 6.99 -8.41 -0.14
C VAL A 132 7.41 -7.06 -0.75
N LEU A 133 8.53 -7.06 -1.45
CA LEU A 133 9.04 -5.90 -2.17
C LEU A 133 8.72 -6.07 -3.66
N ILE A 134 8.05 -5.10 -4.25
CA ILE A 134 7.69 -5.09 -5.67
C ILE A 134 8.30 -3.85 -6.31
N SER A 135 9.18 -4.05 -7.29
CA SER A 135 9.80 -2.96 -8.06
C SER A 135 8.96 -2.66 -9.30
N ASN A 136 8.50 -1.42 -9.43
CA ASN A 136 7.84 -0.95 -10.65
C ASN A 136 8.78 -1.03 -11.86
N GLU A 137 10.06 -0.67 -11.69
CA GLU A 137 11.09 -0.73 -12.74
C GLU A 137 11.20 -2.14 -13.32
N ILE A 138 11.33 -3.16 -12.47
CA ILE A 138 11.42 -4.56 -12.91
C ILE A 138 10.13 -5.01 -13.63
N LEU A 139 8.96 -4.60 -13.12
CA LEU A 139 7.69 -4.94 -13.76
C LEU A 139 7.53 -4.27 -15.12
N GLU A 140 7.98 -3.03 -15.26
CA GLU A 140 7.96 -2.32 -16.54
C GLU A 140 8.80 -3.01 -17.60
N GLU A 141 9.98 -3.50 -17.23
CA GLU A 141 10.84 -4.27 -18.14
C GLU A 141 10.27 -5.65 -18.49
N THR A 142 9.51 -6.24 -17.59
CA THR A 142 9.02 -7.64 -17.70
C THR A 142 7.68 -7.74 -18.42
N ILE A 143 6.80 -6.75 -18.27
CA ILE A 143 5.44 -6.80 -18.83
C ILE A 143 5.45 -6.35 -20.29
N PRO A 144 5.05 -7.20 -21.24
CA PRO A 144 5.05 -6.84 -22.66
C PRO A 144 3.93 -5.84 -23.00
N ASN A 145 4.15 -5.04 -24.05
CA ASN A 145 3.16 -4.12 -24.62
C ASN A 145 2.63 -3.05 -23.62
N LEU A 146 3.48 -2.59 -22.71
CA LEU A 146 3.18 -1.41 -21.90
C LEU A 146 3.21 -0.15 -22.76
N THR A 147 2.21 0.70 -22.59
CA THR A 147 2.15 2.04 -23.17
C THR A 147 1.98 3.05 -22.03
N PHE A 148 2.29 4.30 -22.29
CA PHE A 148 2.12 5.37 -21.30
C PHE A 148 0.69 5.42 -20.71
N LEU A 149 -0.32 5.11 -21.53
CA LEU A 149 -1.74 5.16 -21.12
C LEU A 149 -2.19 3.96 -20.26
N ASN A 150 -1.57 2.78 -20.43
CA ASN A 150 -2.02 1.56 -19.74
C ASN A 150 -1.01 1.01 -18.72
N LYS A 151 0.16 1.62 -18.60
CA LYS A 151 1.29 1.18 -17.78
C LYS A 151 0.85 0.82 -16.35
N TYR A 152 0.34 1.80 -15.63
CA TYR A 152 0.01 1.61 -14.21
C TYR A 152 -1.18 0.67 -14.00
N ASP A 153 -2.15 0.66 -14.89
CA ASP A 153 -3.29 -0.24 -14.76
C ASP A 153 -2.88 -1.71 -14.95
N LYS A 154 -2.05 -1.99 -15.96
CA LYS A 154 -1.48 -3.34 -16.19
C LYS A 154 -0.56 -3.78 -15.05
N ILE A 155 0.31 -2.90 -14.57
CA ILE A 155 1.18 -3.21 -13.43
C ILE A 155 0.34 -3.57 -12.19
N ASN A 156 -0.65 -2.76 -11.86
CA ASN A 156 -1.55 -3.00 -10.73
C ASN A 156 -2.33 -4.31 -10.88
N GLU A 157 -2.71 -4.66 -12.10
CA GLU A 157 -3.39 -5.91 -12.44
C GLU A 157 -2.48 -7.13 -12.21
N VAL A 158 -1.24 -7.08 -12.69
CA VAL A 158 -0.24 -8.13 -12.48
C VAL A 158 0.07 -8.30 -10.99
N ILE A 159 0.25 -7.20 -10.26
CA ILE A 159 0.52 -7.23 -8.82
C ILE A 159 -0.65 -7.88 -8.07
N SER A 160 -1.88 -7.42 -8.32
CA SER A 160 -3.06 -7.95 -7.64
C SER A 160 -3.30 -9.43 -7.93
N TYR A 161 -3.11 -9.86 -9.19
CA TYR A 161 -3.22 -11.25 -9.59
C TYR A 161 -2.15 -12.13 -8.93
N SER A 162 -0.90 -11.66 -8.91
CA SER A 162 0.21 -12.39 -8.28
C SER A 162 -0.02 -12.56 -6.77
N LEU A 163 -0.41 -11.48 -6.08
CA LEU A 163 -0.75 -11.54 -4.66
C LEU A 163 -1.95 -12.46 -4.39
N HIS A 164 -2.97 -12.45 -5.25
CA HIS A 164 -4.09 -13.37 -5.14
C HIS A 164 -3.62 -14.81 -5.26
N THR A 165 -2.82 -15.14 -6.27
CA THR A 165 -2.32 -16.50 -6.53
C THR A 165 -1.48 -17.05 -5.40
N ILE A 166 -0.68 -16.21 -4.73
CA ILE A 166 0.14 -16.64 -3.58
C ILE A 166 -0.72 -16.92 -2.33
N ASN A 167 -1.92 -16.37 -2.24
CA ASN A 167 -2.77 -16.44 -1.05
C ASN A 167 -4.03 -17.33 -1.21
N VAL A 168 -4.13 -18.11 -2.29
CA VAL A 168 -5.22 -19.06 -2.53
C VAL A 168 -4.85 -20.50 -2.17
#